data_470cb36ba02cb8e175f38606f2de2484
#
_entry.id   470cb36ba02cb8e175f38606f2de2484
#
_cell.length_a   1.000
_cell.length_b   1.000
_cell.length_c   1.000
_cell.angle_alpha   90.00
_cell.angle_beta   90.00
_cell.angle_gamma   90.00
#
_symmetry.space_group_name_H-M   'P 1'
#
loop_
_entity.id
_entity.type
_entity.pdbx_description
1 polymer ?
#
loop_
_entity_poly.entity_id
_entity_poly.type
_entity_poly.pdbx_seq_one_letter_code
_entity_poly.pdbx_strand_id
1 'polypeptide(L)'
;MKNIKSLLLAALVGLSSTSCNDFLELEPLNDIVLENFWTDKSDVESVLLGAYSALESSDCLLRMVIWGEMRSDNMTESNSSPEAIQQICRENLLITNDYCKYNKFYDVINRANTVLHFAPIVADKDPNYLWIELKANEAEAVALRCLCYWYLIRAFHDVPYV
;
A
#
# COMPACT_ATOMS: atom_id res chain seq x y z
N MET A 1 33.39 -30.40 -50.79
CA MET A 1 32.68 -31.16 -49.74
C MET A 1 32.98 -30.71 -48.30
N LYS A 2 34.17 -30.18 -48.00
CA LYS A 2 34.53 -29.71 -46.64
C LYS A 2 33.70 -28.46 -46.19
N ASN A 3 33.43 -27.53 -47.11
CA ASN A 3 32.72 -26.27 -46.83
C ASN A 3 31.20 -26.43 -46.59
N ILE A 4 30.60 -27.48 -47.21
CA ILE A 4 29.15 -27.76 -47.00
C ILE A 4 28.89 -28.30 -45.59
N LYS A 5 29.81 -29.13 -45.07
CA LYS A 5 29.68 -29.64 -43.68
C LYS A 5 29.81 -28.51 -42.64
N SER A 6 30.70 -27.55 -42.89
CA SER A 6 30.85 -26.36 -42.02
C SER A 6 29.64 -25.42 -42.06
N LEU A 7 29.04 -25.26 -43.24
CA LEU A 7 27.81 -24.45 -43.40
C LEU A 7 26.60 -25.11 -42.75
N LEU A 8 26.46 -26.44 -42.84
CA LEU A 8 25.42 -27.21 -42.16
C LEU A 8 25.58 -27.15 -40.62
N LEU A 9 26.80 -27.22 -40.12
CA LEU A 9 27.07 -27.10 -38.68
C LEU A 9 26.74 -25.70 -38.15
N ALA A 10 27.10 -24.64 -38.90
CA ALA A 10 26.76 -23.25 -38.56
C ALA A 10 25.25 -23.00 -38.58
N ALA A 11 24.51 -23.57 -39.53
CA ALA A 11 23.05 -23.48 -39.59
C ALA A 11 22.39 -24.22 -38.41
N LEU A 12 22.92 -25.36 -37.98
CA LEU A 12 22.39 -26.13 -36.86
C LEU A 12 22.59 -25.38 -35.51
N VAL A 13 23.71 -24.71 -35.33
CA VAL A 13 24.01 -23.90 -34.15
C VAL A 13 23.13 -22.62 -34.11
N GLY A 14 22.84 -22.01 -35.28
CA GLY A 14 21.95 -20.86 -35.40
C GLY A 14 20.48 -21.14 -35.06
N LEU A 15 20.02 -22.38 -35.34
CA LEU A 15 18.65 -22.80 -35.03
C LEU A 15 18.43 -23.17 -33.56
N SER A 16 19.48 -23.46 -32.81
CA SER A 16 19.38 -23.78 -31.37
C SER A 16 19.35 -22.57 -30.46
N SER A 17 19.52 -21.35 -30.99
CA SER A 17 19.49 -20.11 -30.22
C SER A 17 18.11 -19.42 -30.16
N THR A 18 17.06 -20.01 -30.74
CA THR A 18 15.69 -19.56 -30.48
C THR A 18 15.23 -20.08 -29.13
N SER A 19 15.68 -19.43 -28.08
CA SER A 19 15.17 -19.62 -26.70
C SER A 19 13.74 -19.13 -26.68
N CYS A 20 12.78 -20.00 -26.35
CA CYS A 20 11.41 -19.60 -26.08
C CYS A 20 11.40 -18.79 -24.78
N ASN A 21 11.30 -17.48 -24.86
CA ASN A 21 11.14 -16.62 -23.68
C ASN A 21 9.88 -16.99 -22.90
N ASP A 22 8.79 -17.34 -23.56
CA ASP A 22 7.51 -17.71 -22.95
C ASP A 22 7.58 -18.92 -22.01
N PHE A 23 8.59 -19.80 -22.18
CA PHE A 23 8.76 -20.95 -21.29
C PHE A 23 9.32 -20.60 -19.92
N LEU A 24 9.96 -19.44 -19.78
CA LEU A 24 10.57 -18.96 -18.53
C LEU A 24 9.67 -17.97 -17.78
N GLU A 25 8.61 -17.45 -18.43
CA GLU A 25 7.59 -16.62 -17.78
C GLU A 25 6.53 -17.53 -17.15
N LEU A 26 6.89 -18.10 -16.00
CA LEU A 26 5.95 -18.84 -15.17
C LEU A 26 5.13 -17.83 -14.37
N GLU A 27 3.88 -17.61 -14.78
CA GLU A 27 2.93 -16.92 -13.91
C GLU A 27 2.71 -17.77 -12.64
N PRO A 28 2.83 -17.19 -11.43
CA PRO A 28 2.59 -17.92 -10.21
C PRO A 28 1.13 -18.40 -10.18
N LEU A 29 0.94 -19.71 -10.07
CA LEU A 29 -0.39 -20.34 -10.08
C LEU A 29 -1.27 -19.97 -8.87
N ASN A 30 -0.68 -19.47 -7.78
CA ASN A 30 -1.34 -19.19 -6.52
C ASN A 30 -1.24 -17.71 -6.07
N ASP A 31 -0.49 -16.88 -6.79
CA ASP A 31 -0.38 -15.47 -6.49
C ASP A 31 -1.15 -14.65 -7.53
N ILE A 32 -1.95 -13.71 -7.04
CA ILE A 32 -2.65 -12.75 -7.91
C ILE A 32 -1.60 -11.80 -8.44
N VAL A 33 -1.32 -11.89 -9.75
CA VAL A 33 -0.45 -10.92 -10.43
C VAL A 33 -1.16 -9.56 -10.40
N LEU A 34 -0.46 -8.52 -9.96
CA LEU A 34 -1.03 -7.19 -9.77
C LEU A 34 -1.75 -6.68 -11.03
N GLU A 35 -1.23 -7.01 -12.21
CA GLU A 35 -1.78 -6.61 -13.52
C GLU A 35 -3.12 -7.30 -13.83
N ASN A 36 -3.33 -8.52 -13.32
CA ASN A 36 -4.54 -9.30 -13.54
C ASN A 36 -5.60 -9.09 -12.45
N PHE A 37 -5.23 -8.42 -11.34
CA PHE A 37 -6.14 -8.15 -10.23
C PHE A 37 -7.19 -7.09 -10.59
N TRP A 38 -6.80 -6.03 -11.32
CA TRP A 38 -7.63 -4.86 -11.57
C TRP A 38 -8.53 -5.06 -12.79
N THR A 39 -9.68 -5.69 -12.60
CA THR A 39 -10.62 -6.08 -13.66
C THR A 39 -11.91 -5.29 -13.64
N ASP A 40 -12.50 -5.11 -12.48
CA ASP A 40 -13.81 -4.47 -12.33
C ASP A 40 -13.90 -3.57 -11.09
N LYS A 41 -15.05 -2.91 -10.92
CA LYS A 41 -15.36 -2.02 -9.80
C LYS A 41 -15.16 -2.68 -8.44
N SER A 42 -15.49 -3.96 -8.31
CA SER A 42 -15.44 -4.66 -7.02
C SER A 42 -14.01 -4.82 -6.50
N ASP A 43 -13.03 -4.86 -7.39
CA ASP A 43 -11.61 -4.89 -7.03
C ASP A 43 -11.19 -3.57 -6.39
N VAL A 44 -11.62 -2.45 -6.97
CA VAL A 44 -11.38 -1.10 -6.43
C VAL A 44 -12.01 -0.95 -5.06
N GLU A 45 -13.28 -1.33 -4.90
CA GLU A 45 -14.01 -1.29 -3.64
C GLU A 45 -13.37 -2.19 -2.58
N SER A 46 -12.87 -3.36 -2.97
CA SER A 46 -12.19 -4.29 -2.07
C SER A 46 -10.89 -3.71 -1.50
N VAL A 47 -10.09 -3.02 -2.34
CA VAL A 47 -8.86 -2.36 -1.88
C VAL A 47 -9.19 -1.13 -1.03
N LEU A 48 -10.23 -0.38 -1.36
CA LEU A 48 -10.71 0.74 -0.55
C LEU A 48 -11.18 0.27 0.83
N LEU A 49 -11.98 -0.80 0.90
CA LEU A 49 -12.33 -1.46 2.16
C LEU A 49 -11.10 -1.94 2.93
N GLY A 50 -10.10 -2.45 2.23
CA GLY A 50 -8.81 -2.80 2.81
C GLY A 50 -8.09 -1.59 3.43
N ALA A 51 -8.22 -0.39 2.87
CA ALA A 51 -7.68 0.84 3.45
C ALA A 51 -8.44 1.25 4.73
N TYR A 52 -9.77 1.14 4.75
CA TYR A 52 -10.58 1.34 5.96
C TYR A 52 -10.22 0.33 7.05
N SER A 53 -10.08 -0.95 6.69
CA SER A 53 -9.67 -1.99 7.64
C SER A 53 -8.28 -1.76 8.24
N ALA A 54 -7.35 -1.22 7.45
CA ALA A 54 -6.03 -0.84 7.94
C ALA A 54 -6.10 0.34 8.92
N LEU A 55 -6.99 1.34 8.64
CA LEU A 55 -7.25 2.46 9.54
C LEU A 55 -7.91 1.99 10.85
N GLU A 56 -8.86 1.06 10.78
CA GLU A 56 -9.57 0.49 11.94
C GLU A 56 -8.69 -0.45 12.78
N SER A 57 -7.50 -0.80 12.30
CA SER A 57 -6.60 -1.64 13.07
C SER A 57 -6.36 -1.06 14.48
N SER A 58 -6.33 -1.94 15.49
CA SER A 58 -6.09 -1.53 16.89
C SER A 58 -4.82 -0.69 17.03
N ASP A 59 -3.79 -1.00 16.25
CA ASP A 59 -2.52 -0.28 16.23
C ASP A 59 -2.67 1.16 15.72
N CYS A 60 -3.47 1.39 14.69
CA CYS A 60 -3.70 2.72 14.14
C CYS A 60 -4.60 3.56 15.04
N LEU A 61 -5.74 2.99 15.47
CA LEU A 61 -6.69 3.66 16.36
C LEU A 61 -6.05 4.03 17.70
N LEU A 62 -5.27 3.11 18.29
CA LEU A 62 -4.59 3.39 19.57
C LEU A 62 -3.62 4.57 19.43
N ARG A 63 -2.87 4.65 18.32
CA ARG A 63 -1.99 5.79 18.07
C ARG A 63 -2.75 7.08 17.85
N MET A 64 -3.91 7.07 17.21
CA MET A 64 -4.77 8.26 17.08
C MET A 64 -5.17 8.80 18.45
N VAL A 65 -5.58 7.92 19.36
CA VAL A 65 -5.93 8.32 20.74
C VAL A 65 -4.69 8.82 21.49
N ILE A 66 -3.59 8.08 21.45
CA ILE A 66 -2.36 8.45 22.17
C ILE A 66 -1.82 9.81 21.66
N TRP A 67 -1.72 9.99 20.35
CA TRP A 67 -1.17 11.22 19.78
C TRP A 67 -2.13 12.41 19.88
N GLY A 68 -3.44 12.16 19.88
CA GLY A 68 -4.47 13.19 19.99
C GLY A 68 -4.77 13.58 21.41
N GLU A 69 -4.97 12.63 22.31
CA GLU A 69 -5.54 12.87 23.63
C GLU A 69 -4.53 12.75 24.80
N MET A 70 -3.58 11.79 24.74
CA MET A 70 -2.63 11.58 25.85
C MET A 70 -1.60 12.72 25.98
N ARG A 71 -1.47 13.57 24.98
CA ARG A 71 -0.61 14.77 24.98
C ARG A 71 -1.42 16.05 25.23
N SER A 72 -2.67 15.91 25.60
CA SER A 72 -3.56 17.00 25.97
C SER A 72 -3.89 16.97 27.47
N ASP A 73 -4.53 18.00 27.97
CA ASP A 73 -4.99 18.04 29.36
C ASP A 73 -6.22 17.15 29.63
N ASN A 74 -6.75 16.47 28.60
CA ASN A 74 -7.96 15.64 28.69
C ASN A 74 -7.72 14.27 29.30
N MET A 75 -6.49 13.73 29.17
CA MET A 75 -6.11 12.41 29.64
C MET A 75 -4.77 12.45 30.35
N THR A 76 -4.59 11.54 31.33
CA THR A 76 -3.31 11.36 32.02
C THR A 76 -3.01 9.89 32.21
N GLU A 77 -1.73 9.58 32.39
CA GLU A 77 -1.32 8.21 32.70
C GLU A 77 -1.76 7.78 34.10
N SER A 78 -1.99 6.48 34.26
CA SER A 78 -2.10 5.81 35.53
C SER A 78 -0.74 5.26 35.97
N ASN A 79 -0.54 5.06 37.27
CA ASN A 79 0.67 4.39 37.80
C ASN A 79 0.88 2.98 37.26
N SER A 80 -0.17 2.34 36.71
CA SER A 80 -0.14 1.02 36.08
C SER A 80 0.00 1.10 34.55
N SER A 81 0.07 2.28 33.95
CA SER A 81 0.24 2.44 32.49
C SER A 81 1.61 1.91 32.06
N PRO A 82 1.70 1.29 30.86
CA PRO A 82 2.98 0.89 30.30
C PRO A 82 3.99 2.06 30.23
N GLU A 83 5.26 1.80 30.49
CA GLU A 83 6.36 2.78 30.44
C GLU A 83 6.33 3.63 29.15
N ALA A 84 6.06 3.00 28.01
CA ALA A 84 5.98 3.67 26.71
C ALA A 84 4.88 4.75 26.66
N ILE A 85 3.74 4.54 27.31
CA ILE A 85 2.65 5.52 27.43
C ILE A 85 3.05 6.63 28.40
N GLN A 86 3.63 6.28 29.56
CA GLN A 86 4.10 7.27 30.53
C GLN A 86 5.14 8.23 29.91
N GLN A 87 6.04 7.69 29.07
CA GLN A 87 7.03 8.52 28.35
C GLN A 87 6.35 9.55 27.44
N ILE A 88 5.29 9.16 26.72
CA ILE A 88 4.55 10.07 25.83
C ILE A 88 3.84 11.16 26.62
N CYS A 89 3.16 10.81 27.73
CA CYS A 89 2.51 11.77 28.59
C CYS A 89 3.48 12.79 29.20
N ARG A 90 4.73 12.38 29.43
CA ARG A 90 5.81 13.23 29.93
C ARG A 90 6.62 13.92 28.83
N GLU A 91 6.12 13.89 27.60
CA GLU A 91 6.76 14.49 26.42
C GLU A 91 8.16 13.92 26.09
N ASN A 92 8.49 12.75 26.64
CA ASN A 92 9.73 12.03 26.34
C ASN A 92 9.56 11.09 25.14
N LEU A 93 9.58 11.67 23.94
CA LEU A 93 9.32 10.95 22.68
C LEU A 93 10.59 10.28 22.18
N LEU A 94 10.86 9.05 22.61
CA LEU A 94 12.02 8.28 22.17
C LEU A 94 11.72 7.55 20.85
N ILE A 95 12.69 7.52 19.97
CA ILE A 95 12.61 6.77 18.68
C ILE A 95 12.42 5.26 18.90
N THR A 96 12.82 4.75 20.07
CA THR A 96 12.64 3.34 20.47
C THR A 96 11.25 3.06 21.00
N ASN A 97 10.42 4.09 21.24
CA ASN A 97 9.07 3.91 21.73
C ASN A 97 8.16 3.41 20.60
N ASP A 98 7.50 2.27 20.81
CA ASP A 98 6.65 1.64 19.79
C ASP A 98 5.47 2.50 19.36
N TYR A 99 4.94 3.35 20.23
CA TYR A 99 3.87 4.28 19.88
C TYR A 99 4.34 5.50 19.10
N CYS A 100 5.64 5.74 18.99
CA CYS A 100 6.21 6.78 18.12
C CYS A 100 6.46 6.29 16.68
N LYS A 101 6.09 5.06 16.34
CA LYS A 101 6.18 4.51 14.97
C LYS A 101 4.96 4.89 14.15
N TYR A 102 5.17 5.35 12.93
CA TYR A 102 4.12 5.84 12.03
C TYR A 102 3.82 4.92 10.83
N ASN A 103 4.48 3.77 10.73
CA ASN A 103 4.34 2.83 9.61
C ASN A 103 2.88 2.44 9.31
N LYS A 104 2.03 2.28 10.34
CA LYS A 104 0.63 1.89 10.18
C LYS A 104 -0.21 2.94 9.44
N PHE A 105 0.10 4.22 9.59
CA PHE A 105 -0.53 5.28 8.80
C PHE A 105 -0.12 5.21 7.34
N TYR A 106 1.13 4.86 7.05
CA TYR A 106 1.58 4.67 5.68
C TYR A 106 1.01 3.40 5.03
N ASP A 107 0.65 2.37 5.79
CA ASP A 107 -0.10 1.22 5.26
C ASP A 107 -1.47 1.68 4.69
N VAL A 108 -2.16 2.59 5.39
CA VAL A 108 -3.42 3.18 4.91
C VAL A 108 -3.18 4.08 3.70
N ILE A 109 -2.18 4.96 3.76
CA ILE A 109 -1.82 5.87 2.67
C ILE A 109 -1.48 5.09 1.40
N ASN A 110 -0.69 4.03 1.51
CA ASN A 110 -0.32 3.19 0.36
C ASN A 110 -1.53 2.54 -0.30
N ARG A 111 -2.48 2.01 0.49
CA ARG A 111 -3.72 1.43 -0.03
C ARG A 111 -4.59 2.51 -0.71
N ALA A 112 -4.72 3.68 -0.10
CA ALA A 112 -5.44 4.81 -0.69
C ALA A 112 -4.78 5.28 -1.99
N ASN A 113 -3.45 5.38 -2.05
CA ASN A 113 -2.72 5.70 -3.27
C ASN A 113 -2.92 4.63 -4.35
N THR A 114 -2.97 3.35 -3.97
CA THR A 114 -3.26 2.25 -4.89
C THR A 114 -4.64 2.40 -5.52
N VAL A 115 -5.67 2.72 -4.72
CA VAL A 115 -7.02 3.02 -5.24
C VAL A 115 -6.97 4.20 -6.22
N LEU A 116 -6.34 5.31 -5.85
CA LEU A 116 -6.26 6.51 -6.70
C LEU A 116 -5.54 6.25 -8.03
N HIS A 117 -4.58 5.32 -8.04
CA HIS A 117 -3.85 4.96 -9.24
C HIS A 117 -4.65 4.05 -10.17
N PHE A 118 -5.28 3.01 -9.62
CA PHE A 118 -5.91 1.96 -10.42
C PHE A 118 -7.40 2.23 -10.73
N ALA A 119 -8.14 2.96 -9.90
CA ALA A 119 -9.56 3.20 -10.11
C ALA A 119 -9.89 3.81 -11.49
N PRO A 120 -9.14 4.82 -12.02
CA PRO A 120 -9.36 5.32 -13.37
C PRO A 120 -9.11 4.26 -14.46
N ILE A 121 -8.08 3.43 -14.27
CA ILE A 121 -7.71 2.36 -15.23
C ILE A 121 -8.80 1.29 -15.29
N VAL A 122 -9.40 0.95 -14.14
CA VAL A 122 -10.52 0.02 -14.06
C VAL A 122 -11.77 0.62 -14.69
N ALA A 123 -12.05 1.91 -14.46
CA ALA A 123 -13.20 2.58 -15.05
C ALA A 123 -13.15 2.64 -16.59
N ASP A 124 -11.96 2.65 -17.18
CA ASP A 124 -11.78 2.56 -18.64
C ASP A 124 -12.06 1.13 -19.18
N LYS A 125 -11.95 0.11 -18.32
CA LYS A 125 -12.16 -1.32 -18.70
C LYS A 125 -13.57 -1.81 -18.40
N ASP A 126 -14.17 -1.37 -17.29
CA ASP A 126 -15.48 -1.81 -16.81
C ASP A 126 -16.58 -0.81 -17.15
N PRO A 127 -17.45 -1.11 -18.14
CA PRO A 127 -18.56 -0.23 -18.52
C PRO A 127 -19.60 -0.03 -17.41
N ASN A 128 -19.63 -0.90 -16.40
CA ASN A 128 -20.55 -0.81 -15.26
C ASN A 128 -20.01 0.10 -14.16
N TYR A 129 -18.73 0.48 -14.21
CA TYR A 129 -18.15 1.40 -13.25
C TYR A 129 -18.46 2.84 -13.64
N LEU A 130 -19.57 3.35 -13.10
CA LEU A 130 -20.07 4.69 -13.45
C LEU A 130 -19.11 5.78 -12.96
N TRP A 131 -19.02 6.87 -13.75
CA TRP A 131 -18.18 8.03 -13.40
C TRP A 131 -18.44 8.58 -11.99
N ILE A 132 -19.72 8.58 -11.55
CA ILE A 132 -20.06 9.07 -10.20
C ILE A 132 -19.49 8.17 -9.09
N GLU A 133 -19.46 6.86 -9.32
CA GLU A 133 -18.91 5.89 -8.37
C GLU A 133 -17.39 5.95 -8.34
N LEU A 134 -16.74 6.12 -9.50
CA LEU A 134 -15.31 6.38 -9.58
C LEU A 134 -14.92 7.60 -8.74
N LYS A 135 -15.65 8.72 -8.91
CA LYS A 135 -15.38 9.94 -8.15
C LYS A 135 -15.67 9.81 -6.67
N ALA A 136 -16.65 8.98 -6.28
CA ALA A 136 -16.90 8.65 -4.88
C ALA A 136 -15.72 7.88 -4.27
N ASN A 137 -15.26 6.81 -4.93
CA ASN A 137 -14.12 6.00 -4.45
C ASN A 137 -12.82 6.81 -4.39
N GLU A 138 -12.55 7.67 -5.38
CA GLU A 138 -11.41 8.59 -5.34
C GLU A 138 -11.50 9.57 -4.16
N ALA A 139 -12.69 10.14 -3.92
CA ALA A 139 -12.90 11.09 -2.82
C ALA A 139 -12.69 10.42 -1.45
N GLU A 140 -13.17 9.20 -1.26
CA GLU A 140 -12.95 8.42 -0.04
C GLU A 140 -11.47 8.11 0.17
N ALA A 141 -10.77 7.66 -0.88
CA ALA A 141 -9.33 7.40 -0.80
C ALA A 141 -8.53 8.67 -0.46
N VAL A 142 -8.88 9.82 -1.04
CA VAL A 142 -8.27 11.12 -0.70
C VAL A 142 -8.57 11.49 0.75
N ALA A 143 -9.80 11.28 1.23
CA ALA A 143 -10.18 11.60 2.61
C ALA A 143 -9.37 10.75 3.62
N LEU A 144 -9.23 9.44 3.39
CA LEU A 144 -8.41 8.56 4.21
C LEU A 144 -6.94 9.01 4.25
N ARG A 145 -6.39 9.35 3.09
CA ARG A 145 -5.03 9.84 2.96
C ARG A 145 -4.83 11.17 3.72
N CYS A 146 -5.76 12.10 3.56
CA CYS A 146 -5.73 13.39 4.26
C CYS A 146 -5.82 13.21 5.78
N LEU A 147 -6.68 12.32 6.27
CA LEU A 147 -6.79 12.01 7.70
C LEU A 147 -5.47 11.48 8.26
N CYS A 148 -4.83 10.53 7.55
CA CYS A 148 -3.55 9.98 7.97
C CYS A 148 -2.46 11.05 8.02
N TYR A 149 -2.33 11.88 6.98
CA TYR A 149 -1.36 12.98 6.97
C TYR A 149 -1.64 14.03 8.05
N TRP A 150 -2.90 14.31 8.34
CA TRP A 150 -3.26 15.23 9.42
C TRP A 150 -2.73 14.75 10.79
N TYR A 151 -2.86 13.46 11.11
CA TYR A 151 -2.26 12.88 12.32
C TYR A 151 -0.73 12.91 12.29
N LEU A 152 -0.15 12.52 11.15
CA LEU A 152 1.30 12.47 10.98
C LEU A 152 1.96 13.83 11.17
N ILE A 153 1.43 14.89 10.54
CA ILE A 153 1.97 16.25 10.63
C ILE A 153 1.86 16.78 12.05
N ARG A 154 0.74 16.54 12.74
CA ARG A 154 0.56 16.96 14.12
C ARG A 154 1.52 16.27 15.10
N ALA A 155 1.85 15.00 14.84
CA ALA A 155 2.71 14.21 15.72
C ALA A 155 4.20 14.39 15.41
N PHE A 156 4.58 14.52 14.14
CA PHE A 156 5.97 14.44 13.68
C PHE A 156 6.47 15.67 12.91
N HIS A 157 5.62 16.65 12.64
CA HIS A 157 5.90 17.88 11.89
C HIS A 157 6.25 17.59 10.42
N ASP A 158 7.48 17.17 10.14
CA ASP A 158 7.94 16.85 8.78
C ASP A 158 7.85 15.35 8.52
N VAL A 159 7.06 14.97 7.52
CA VAL A 159 6.83 13.57 7.14
C VAL A 159 6.97 13.39 5.63
N PRO A 160 7.45 12.22 5.16
CA PRO A 160 7.53 11.93 3.73
C PRO A 160 6.14 12.01 3.07
N TYR A 161 6.05 12.74 1.97
CA TYR A 161 4.85 12.76 1.13
C TYR A 161 5.01 11.76 -0.01
N VAL A 162 4.10 10.78 -0.10
CA VAL A 162 4.10 9.70 -1.08
C VAL A 162 2.78 9.61 -1.82
#